data_f23ed93edaf9d533d058a499d6a1af34
#
_entry.id   f23ed93edaf9d533d058a499d6a1af34
#
_cell.length_a   1.000
_cell.length_b   1.000
_cell.length_c   1.000
_cell.angle_alpha   90.00
_cell.angle_beta   90.00
_cell.angle_gamma   90.00
#
_symmetry.space_group_name_H-M   'P 1'
#
loop_
_entity.id
_entity.type
_entity.pdbx_description
1 polymer ?
#
loop_
_entity_poly.entity_id
_entity_poly.type
_entity_poly.pdbx_seq_one_letter_code
_entity_poly.pdbx_strand_id
1 'polypeptide(L)'
;LLNGDERGKFGMLAKKWQKYINAPFEISEKCCDVMKKKPFKKYVRETGCYPFIGITQDESFRRAHQYAKTGCNVYDGSTIKSQPLGPWTKQDVLRFAYEHIGEKITLRDGSSYIFDISPVYGEIVKDPQGIYHLTGEQRTGCMFCAFGVTNEEEPNRFQRMQCNYPKQYQFCMKPTEEGGLGMQR
;
A
#
# COMPACT_ATOMS: atom_id res chain seq x y z
N LEU A 1 -9.93 24.12 8.30
CA LEU A 1 -9.72 22.65 8.28
C LEU A 1 -9.62 22.01 9.68
N LEU A 2 -9.20 22.74 10.71
CA LEU A 2 -9.12 22.21 12.08
C LEU A 2 -10.50 21.87 12.66
N ASN A 3 -11.49 22.71 12.39
CA ASN A 3 -12.83 22.62 12.96
C ASN A 3 -13.88 22.05 11.97
N GLY A 4 -13.48 21.63 10.80
CA GLY A 4 -14.40 21.19 9.75
C GLY A 4 -15.09 22.34 9.03
N ASP A 5 -16.24 22.03 8.40
CA ASP A 5 -17.16 23.01 7.85
C ASP A 5 -17.88 23.78 8.98
N GLU A 6 -18.71 24.77 8.64
CA GLU A 6 -19.49 25.58 9.60
C GLU A 6 -20.37 24.72 10.54
N ARG A 7 -20.68 23.49 10.17
CA ARG A 7 -21.45 22.52 10.95
C ARG A 7 -20.58 21.52 11.73
N GLY A 8 -19.25 21.61 11.62
CA GLY A 8 -18.29 20.74 12.30
C GLY A 8 -18.32 19.27 11.85
N LYS A 9 -18.97 18.98 10.72
CA LYS A 9 -19.20 17.58 10.27
C LYS A 9 -18.27 17.11 9.18
N PHE A 10 -17.85 17.98 8.27
CA PHE A 10 -17.04 17.59 7.11
C PHE A 10 -15.74 18.38 7.03
N GLY A 11 -14.70 17.74 6.52
CA GLY A 11 -13.40 18.38 6.31
C GLY A 11 -12.57 18.59 7.57
N MET A 12 -13.01 18.12 8.73
CA MET A 12 -12.22 18.22 9.95
C MET A 12 -10.98 17.30 9.86
N LEU A 13 -9.82 17.87 10.14
CA LEU A 13 -8.58 17.09 10.19
C LEU A 13 -8.61 16.17 11.40
N ALA A 14 -8.51 14.86 11.17
CA ALA A 14 -8.49 13.87 12.24
C ALA A 14 -7.38 14.18 13.27
N LYS A 15 -7.66 14.01 14.56
CA LYS A 15 -6.75 14.37 15.68
C LYS A 15 -5.30 13.87 15.47
N LYS A 16 -5.14 12.66 14.93
CA LYS A 16 -3.81 12.08 14.64
C LYS A 16 -2.97 12.88 13.63
N TRP A 17 -3.59 13.72 12.81
CA TRP A 17 -2.92 14.55 11.82
C TRP A 17 -2.72 16.00 12.27
N GLN A 18 -3.40 16.44 13.33
CA GLN A 18 -3.33 17.82 13.81
C GLN A 18 -1.92 18.22 14.26
N LYS A 19 -1.12 17.27 14.75
CA LYS A 19 0.27 17.49 15.15
C LYS A 19 1.19 17.97 14.00
N TYR A 20 0.77 17.75 12.73
CA TYR A 20 1.55 18.15 11.58
C TYR A 20 1.26 19.57 11.09
N ILE A 21 0.27 20.25 11.65
CA ILE A 21 -0.11 21.62 11.21
C ILE A 21 1.04 22.60 11.40
N ASN A 22 1.75 22.46 12.51
CA ASN A 22 2.91 23.31 12.87
C ASN A 22 4.24 22.55 12.71
N ALA A 23 4.28 21.49 11.92
CA ALA A 23 5.52 20.78 11.67
C ALA A 23 6.49 21.64 10.84
N PRO A 24 7.80 21.58 11.12
CA PRO A 24 8.81 22.37 10.40
C PRO A 24 9.10 21.85 9.00
N PHE A 25 8.21 21.09 8.41
CA PHE A 25 8.30 20.50 7.09
C PHE A 25 6.94 20.47 6.40
N GLU A 26 6.97 20.51 5.08
CA GLU A 26 5.76 20.38 4.27
C GLU A 26 5.48 18.91 3.90
N ILE A 27 4.20 18.53 3.91
CA ILE A 27 3.75 17.20 3.50
C ILE A 27 2.95 17.34 2.21
N SER A 28 3.26 16.54 1.20
CA SER A 28 2.56 16.54 -0.07
C SER A 28 2.26 15.12 -0.57
N GLU A 29 1.06 14.92 -1.11
CA GLU A 29 0.68 13.69 -1.83
C GLU A 29 1.22 13.63 -3.27
N LYS A 30 1.86 14.69 -3.77
CA LYS A 30 2.43 14.77 -5.14
C LYS A 30 3.41 13.63 -5.42
N CYS A 31 4.12 13.14 -4.40
CA CYS A 31 4.98 11.96 -4.53
C CYS A 31 4.23 10.74 -5.07
N CYS A 32 3.04 10.46 -4.54
CA CYS A 32 2.19 9.38 -5.04
C CYS A 32 1.74 9.60 -6.49
N ASP A 33 1.48 10.84 -6.89
CA ASP A 33 1.13 11.15 -8.27
C ASP A 33 2.29 10.90 -9.22
N VAL A 34 3.50 11.33 -8.85
CA VAL A 34 4.70 11.17 -9.68
C VAL A 34 5.15 9.71 -9.75
N MET A 35 5.22 9.03 -8.61
CA MET A 35 5.83 7.69 -8.51
C MET A 35 4.88 6.54 -8.87
N LYS A 36 3.57 6.74 -8.73
CA LYS A 36 2.57 5.69 -8.95
C LYS A 36 1.55 6.03 -10.01
N LYS A 37 0.83 7.15 -9.87
CA LYS A 37 -0.35 7.41 -10.71
C LYS A 37 0.03 7.83 -12.14
N LYS A 38 1.04 8.70 -12.31
CA LYS A 38 1.48 9.16 -13.65
C LYS A 38 2.07 8.03 -14.50
N PRO A 39 3.03 7.22 -14.00
CA PRO A 39 3.57 6.09 -14.75
C PRO A 39 2.47 5.09 -15.15
N PHE A 40 1.55 4.81 -14.24
CA PHE A 40 0.45 3.90 -14.50
C PHE A 40 -0.48 4.43 -15.59
N LYS A 41 -0.92 5.70 -15.50
CA LYS A 41 -1.75 6.34 -16.53
C LYS A 41 -1.06 6.40 -17.89
N LYS A 42 0.27 6.61 -17.89
CA LYS A 42 1.08 6.58 -19.11
C LYS A 42 1.02 5.19 -19.76
N TYR A 43 1.27 4.13 -18.99
CA TYR A 43 1.21 2.76 -19.47
C TYR A 43 -0.17 2.40 -20.07
N VAL A 44 -1.26 2.69 -19.35
CA VAL A 44 -2.63 2.45 -19.84
C VAL A 44 -2.88 3.17 -21.18
N ARG A 45 -2.44 4.41 -21.31
CA ARG A 45 -2.60 5.20 -22.53
C ARG A 45 -1.79 4.65 -23.71
N GLU A 46 -0.56 4.16 -23.45
CA GLU A 46 0.35 3.66 -24.50
C GLU A 46 -0.01 2.25 -24.94
N THR A 47 -0.52 1.42 -24.05
CA THR A 47 -0.81 0.01 -24.33
C THR A 47 -2.28 -0.30 -24.61
N GLY A 48 -3.20 0.58 -24.20
CA GLY A 48 -4.64 0.30 -24.18
C GLY A 48 -5.07 -0.77 -23.16
N CYS A 49 -4.14 -1.27 -22.32
CA CYS A 49 -4.43 -2.29 -21.33
C CYS A 49 -5.11 -1.69 -20.09
N TYR A 50 -6.18 -2.32 -19.63
CA TYR A 50 -6.85 -1.94 -18.40
C TYR A 50 -6.34 -2.74 -17.20
N PRO A 51 -6.26 -2.12 -16.00
CA PRO A 51 -5.64 -2.73 -14.85
C PRO A 51 -6.54 -3.73 -14.12
N PHE A 52 -5.93 -4.81 -13.66
CA PHE A 52 -6.39 -5.55 -12.51
C PHE A 52 -5.74 -4.99 -11.25
N ILE A 53 -6.55 -4.62 -10.24
CA ILE A 53 -6.05 -4.03 -9.00
C ILE A 53 -6.33 -4.99 -7.84
N GLY A 54 -5.28 -5.44 -7.18
CA GLY A 54 -5.35 -6.33 -6.02
C GLY A 54 -5.71 -5.59 -4.73
N ILE A 55 -6.95 -5.09 -4.66
CA ILE A 55 -7.49 -4.36 -3.50
C ILE A 55 -8.60 -5.20 -2.89
N THR A 56 -8.60 -5.33 -1.57
CA THR A 56 -9.68 -5.95 -0.80
C THR A 56 -10.55 -4.89 -0.12
N GLN A 57 -11.81 -5.21 0.15
CA GLN A 57 -12.76 -4.26 0.77
C GLN A 57 -12.40 -3.93 2.23
N ASP A 58 -11.73 -4.82 2.93
CA ASP A 58 -11.38 -4.66 4.34
C ASP A 58 -10.14 -3.78 4.59
N GLU A 59 -9.42 -3.36 3.53
CA GLU A 59 -8.26 -2.46 3.68
C GLU A 59 -8.63 -1.11 4.30
N SER A 60 -9.83 -0.61 4.06
CA SER A 60 -10.34 0.62 4.65
C SER A 60 -11.84 0.81 4.38
N PHE A 61 -12.51 1.58 5.23
CA PHE A 61 -13.91 1.99 5.02
C PHE A 61 -14.16 2.59 3.61
N ARG A 62 -13.22 3.40 3.11
CA ARG A 62 -13.31 3.98 1.77
C ARG A 62 -13.29 2.90 0.68
N ARG A 63 -12.50 1.82 0.86
CA ARG A 63 -12.45 0.69 -0.08
C ARG A 63 -13.74 -0.09 -0.08
N ALA A 64 -14.26 -0.42 1.11
CA ALA A 64 -15.54 -1.10 1.27
C ALA A 64 -16.67 -0.31 0.62
N HIS A 65 -16.76 0.99 0.89
CA HIS A 65 -17.78 1.87 0.31
C HIS A 65 -17.67 1.96 -1.22
N GLN A 66 -16.45 2.09 -1.75
CA GLN A 66 -16.25 2.11 -3.21
C GLN A 66 -16.66 0.78 -3.84
N TYR A 67 -16.26 -0.34 -3.23
CA TYR A 67 -16.64 -1.67 -3.72
C TYR A 67 -18.16 -1.88 -3.71
N ALA A 68 -18.84 -1.49 -2.64
CA ALA A 68 -20.29 -1.55 -2.54
C ALA A 68 -21.00 -0.72 -3.63
N LYS A 69 -20.38 0.39 -4.07
CA LYS A 69 -20.92 1.27 -5.11
C LYS A 69 -20.68 0.75 -6.53
N THR A 70 -19.50 0.18 -6.81
CA THR A 70 -19.07 -0.11 -8.19
C THR A 70 -18.92 -1.61 -8.48
N GLY A 71 -18.88 -2.46 -7.45
CA GLY A 71 -18.56 -3.89 -7.60
C GLY A 71 -17.10 -4.12 -8.03
N CYS A 72 -16.86 -5.30 -8.60
CA CYS A 72 -15.52 -5.71 -9.05
C CYS A 72 -15.03 -4.93 -10.27
N ASN A 73 -15.93 -4.54 -11.17
CA ASN A 73 -15.57 -3.91 -12.44
C ASN A 73 -16.12 -2.48 -12.51
N VAL A 74 -15.25 -1.54 -12.86
CA VAL A 74 -15.60 -0.14 -13.08
C VAL A 74 -15.45 0.15 -14.56
N TYR A 75 -16.54 0.49 -15.23
CA TYR A 75 -16.59 0.75 -16.68
C TYR A 75 -16.72 2.24 -17.03
N ASP A 76 -17.15 3.04 -16.08
CA ASP A 76 -17.37 4.47 -16.24
C ASP A 76 -16.39 5.29 -15.41
N GLY A 77 -16.11 6.50 -15.86
CA GLY A 77 -15.18 7.43 -15.24
C GLY A 77 -13.81 7.48 -15.92
N SER A 78 -12.88 8.14 -15.27
CA SER A 78 -11.55 8.43 -15.82
C SER A 78 -10.62 7.20 -15.89
N THR A 79 -11.03 6.06 -15.33
CA THR A 79 -10.18 4.85 -15.32
C THR A 79 -11.05 3.60 -15.25
N ILE A 80 -11.14 2.89 -16.37
CA ILE A 80 -11.70 1.53 -16.41
C ILE A 80 -10.74 0.60 -15.66
N LYS A 81 -11.26 -0.26 -14.79
CA LYS A 81 -10.45 -1.18 -13.98
C LYS A 81 -11.26 -2.36 -13.48
N SER A 82 -10.56 -3.45 -13.18
CA SER A 82 -11.14 -4.60 -12.47
C SER A 82 -10.47 -4.77 -11.10
N GLN A 83 -11.27 -5.15 -10.10
CA GLN A 83 -10.84 -5.39 -8.71
C GLN A 83 -11.33 -6.80 -8.30
N PRO A 84 -10.73 -7.87 -8.85
CA PRO A 84 -11.23 -9.22 -8.65
C PRO A 84 -11.18 -9.68 -7.19
N LEU A 85 -10.27 -9.12 -6.39
CA LEU A 85 -10.17 -9.39 -4.94
C LEU A 85 -11.08 -8.49 -4.09
N GLY A 86 -11.91 -7.65 -4.72
CA GLY A 86 -12.80 -6.74 -4.01
C GLY A 86 -13.64 -7.37 -2.90
N PRO A 87 -14.30 -8.56 -3.11
CA PRO A 87 -15.07 -9.23 -2.08
C PRO A 87 -14.25 -9.95 -1.00
N TRP A 88 -12.94 -10.11 -1.21
CA TRP A 88 -12.06 -10.83 -0.30
C TRP A 88 -11.65 -9.96 0.89
N THR A 89 -11.36 -10.65 2.01
CA THR A 89 -10.68 -10.07 3.16
C THR A 89 -9.17 -10.36 3.10
N LYS A 90 -8.39 -9.66 3.93
CA LYS A 90 -6.96 -9.97 4.11
C LYS A 90 -6.76 -11.43 4.52
N GLN A 91 -7.66 -11.98 5.35
CA GLN A 91 -7.57 -13.37 5.79
C GLN A 91 -7.83 -14.36 4.64
N ASP A 92 -8.77 -14.05 3.74
CA ASP A 92 -9.00 -14.88 2.55
C ASP A 92 -7.77 -14.91 1.64
N VAL A 93 -7.11 -13.75 1.45
CA VAL A 93 -5.87 -13.66 0.65
C VAL A 93 -4.74 -14.47 1.29
N LEU A 94 -4.54 -14.34 2.61
CA LEU A 94 -3.50 -15.07 3.31
C LEU A 94 -3.76 -16.57 3.34
N ARG A 95 -5.01 -16.96 3.55
CA ARG A 95 -5.43 -18.36 3.48
C ARG A 95 -5.16 -18.96 2.11
N PHE A 96 -5.60 -18.29 1.05
CA PHE A 96 -5.36 -18.74 -0.33
C PHE A 96 -3.85 -18.91 -0.58
N ALA A 97 -3.05 -17.91 -0.22
CA ALA A 97 -1.61 -18.00 -0.41
C ALA A 97 -1.00 -19.16 0.40
N TYR A 98 -1.41 -19.34 1.66
CA TYR A 98 -0.95 -20.45 2.51
C TYR A 98 -1.27 -21.82 1.92
N GLU A 99 -2.46 -21.99 1.34
CA GLU A 99 -2.91 -23.25 0.76
C GLU A 99 -2.22 -23.57 -0.59
N HIS A 100 -1.76 -22.54 -1.34
CA HIS A 100 -1.28 -22.71 -2.71
C HIS A 100 0.23 -22.40 -2.91
N ILE A 101 0.97 -21.96 -1.87
CA ILE A 101 2.43 -21.79 -1.96
C ILE A 101 3.07 -23.10 -2.43
N GLY A 102 3.97 -23.01 -3.42
CA GLY A 102 4.68 -24.15 -4.00
C GLY A 102 3.95 -24.80 -5.17
N GLU A 103 2.72 -24.43 -5.47
CA GLU A 103 2.00 -24.99 -6.62
C GLU A 103 2.55 -24.46 -7.96
N LYS A 104 2.65 -25.34 -8.93
CA LYS A 104 3.01 -24.98 -10.30
C LYS A 104 1.78 -24.44 -11.03
N ILE A 105 1.85 -23.18 -11.42
CA ILE A 105 0.81 -22.53 -12.25
C ILE A 105 1.29 -22.46 -13.68
N THR A 106 0.48 -22.99 -14.59
CA THR A 106 0.73 -22.93 -16.05
C THR A 106 -0.19 -21.89 -16.68
N LEU A 107 0.40 -20.95 -17.40
CA LEU A 107 -0.31 -19.89 -18.10
C LEU A 107 -0.80 -20.37 -19.48
N ARG A 108 -1.68 -19.58 -20.10
CA ARG A 108 -2.26 -19.92 -21.41
C ARG A 108 -1.24 -19.99 -22.55
N ASP A 109 -0.13 -19.27 -22.43
CA ASP A 109 0.98 -19.27 -23.39
C ASP A 109 1.93 -20.46 -23.20
N GLY A 110 1.62 -21.39 -22.26
CA GLY A 110 2.44 -22.55 -21.93
C GLY A 110 3.58 -22.28 -20.95
N SER A 111 3.84 -21.03 -20.60
CA SER A 111 4.80 -20.71 -19.54
C SER A 111 4.29 -21.14 -18.17
N SER A 112 5.20 -21.41 -17.24
CA SER A 112 4.82 -21.81 -15.88
C SER A 112 5.74 -21.19 -14.84
N TYR A 113 5.18 -20.98 -13.65
CA TYR A 113 5.93 -20.53 -12.48
C TYR A 113 5.43 -21.26 -11.22
N ILE A 114 6.26 -21.25 -10.19
CA ILE A 114 5.85 -21.72 -8.87
C ILE A 114 5.21 -20.54 -8.14
N PHE A 115 3.99 -20.74 -7.63
CA PHE A 115 3.32 -19.72 -6.83
C PHE A 115 4.03 -19.54 -5.51
N ASP A 116 4.42 -18.31 -5.21
CA ASP A 116 5.10 -17.94 -3.97
C ASP A 116 4.78 -16.50 -3.61
N ILE A 117 5.03 -16.13 -2.36
CA ILE A 117 4.93 -14.76 -1.87
C ILE A 117 6.31 -14.10 -1.84
N SER A 118 6.34 -12.77 -1.93
CA SER A 118 7.60 -12.05 -1.82
C SER A 118 8.28 -12.29 -0.47
N PRO A 119 9.59 -12.57 -0.43
CA PRO A 119 10.35 -12.80 0.81
C PRO A 119 10.23 -11.68 1.85
N VAL A 120 9.86 -10.46 1.43
CA VAL A 120 9.63 -9.33 2.34
C VAL A 120 8.47 -9.59 3.32
N TYR A 121 7.52 -10.45 2.95
CA TYR A 121 6.41 -10.84 3.82
C TYR A 121 6.78 -11.94 4.82
N GLY A 122 7.96 -12.55 4.66
CA GLY A 122 8.36 -13.71 5.43
C GLY A 122 7.52 -14.94 5.10
N GLU A 123 7.10 -15.67 6.12
CA GLU A 123 6.24 -16.84 5.99
C GLU A 123 4.80 -16.52 6.41
N ILE A 124 3.86 -17.31 5.90
CA ILE A 124 2.47 -17.27 6.39
C ILE A 124 2.34 -18.34 7.46
N VAL A 125 1.98 -17.94 8.66
CA VAL A 125 1.74 -18.85 9.79
C VAL A 125 0.28 -18.80 10.22
N LYS A 126 -0.27 -19.94 10.63
CA LYS A 126 -1.62 -20.05 11.16
C LYS A 126 -1.56 -20.21 12.67
N ASP A 127 -2.23 -19.36 13.41
CA ASP A 127 -2.30 -19.44 14.86
C ASP A 127 -3.30 -20.53 15.36
N PRO A 128 -3.32 -20.83 16.66
CA PRO A 128 -4.26 -21.81 17.22
C PRO A 128 -5.73 -21.43 17.06
N GLN A 129 -6.04 -20.15 16.85
CA GLN A 129 -7.38 -19.63 16.60
C GLN A 129 -7.79 -19.74 15.12
N GLY A 130 -6.86 -20.16 14.26
CA GLY A 130 -7.10 -20.34 12.83
C GLY A 130 -6.87 -19.06 12.00
N ILE A 131 -6.29 -18.02 12.60
CA ILE A 131 -5.99 -16.75 11.94
C ILE A 131 -4.61 -16.81 11.27
N TYR A 132 -4.51 -16.31 10.06
CA TYR A 132 -3.27 -16.27 9.29
C TYR A 132 -2.51 -14.97 9.51
N HIS A 133 -1.20 -15.08 9.74
CA HIS A 133 -0.29 -13.96 9.99
C HIS A 133 0.94 -14.05 9.07
N LEU A 134 1.50 -12.88 8.74
CA LEU A 134 2.79 -12.76 8.09
C LEU A 134 3.88 -12.60 9.15
N THR A 135 5.01 -13.32 9.02
CA THR A 135 6.15 -13.16 9.93
C THR A 135 7.02 -11.95 9.59
N GLY A 136 6.93 -11.45 8.36
CA GLY A 136 7.63 -10.25 7.89
C GLY A 136 6.75 -9.01 7.85
N GLU A 137 6.92 -8.18 6.81
CA GLU A 137 6.16 -6.93 6.68
C GLU A 137 4.67 -7.19 6.42
N GLN A 138 3.80 -6.46 7.12
CA GLN A 138 2.35 -6.64 7.00
C GLN A 138 1.79 -6.08 5.69
N ARG A 139 2.49 -5.15 5.08
CA ARG A 139 2.19 -4.58 3.77
C ARG A 139 3.43 -3.98 3.15
N THR A 140 3.53 -4.06 1.83
CA THR A 140 4.50 -3.30 1.08
C THR A 140 3.87 -2.01 0.58
N GLY A 141 4.52 -0.90 0.87
CA GLY A 141 4.22 0.39 0.29
C GLY A 141 5.40 0.90 -0.51
N CYS A 142 5.47 2.20 -0.76
CA CYS A 142 6.70 2.80 -1.19
C CYS A 142 7.71 2.74 -0.04
N MET A 143 8.84 2.08 -0.22
CA MET A 143 9.86 1.90 0.83
C MET A 143 10.28 3.22 1.48
N PHE A 144 10.38 4.28 0.70
CA PHE A 144 10.81 5.61 1.14
C PHE A 144 9.66 6.53 1.58
N CYS A 145 8.46 5.98 1.81
CA CYS A 145 7.30 6.79 2.17
C CYS A 145 7.33 7.20 3.64
N ALA A 146 7.50 8.48 3.91
CA ALA A 146 7.41 9.03 5.26
C ALA A 146 5.96 9.30 5.72
N PHE A 147 4.96 9.18 4.83
CA PHE A 147 3.57 9.47 5.16
C PHE A 147 3.04 8.52 6.24
N GLY A 148 2.65 9.11 7.36
CA GLY A 148 2.04 8.38 8.49
C GLY A 148 3.01 7.61 9.38
N VAL A 149 4.32 7.66 9.13
CA VAL A 149 5.34 6.91 9.90
C VAL A 149 5.27 7.19 11.41
N THR A 150 4.98 8.41 11.80
CA THR A 150 4.88 8.79 13.22
C THR A 150 3.57 8.34 13.89
N ASN A 151 2.67 7.70 13.14
CA ASN A 151 1.46 7.06 13.67
C ASN A 151 1.59 5.53 13.68
N GLU A 152 2.73 5.00 13.27
CA GLU A 152 3.04 3.57 13.37
C GLU A 152 3.49 3.24 14.80
N GLU A 153 3.24 2.01 15.22
CA GLU A 153 3.81 1.44 16.44
C GLU A 153 5.32 1.25 16.25
N GLU A 154 6.06 1.35 17.35
CA GLU A 154 7.50 1.09 17.31
C GLU A 154 7.81 -0.41 17.38
N PRO A 155 8.80 -0.89 16.61
CA PRO A 155 9.64 -0.15 15.68
C PRO A 155 8.89 0.23 14.40
N ASN A 156 8.89 1.52 14.05
CA ASN A 156 8.29 2.00 12.81
C ASN A 156 9.07 1.54 11.56
N ARG A 157 8.51 1.75 10.36
CA ARG A 157 9.12 1.29 9.10
C ARG A 157 10.55 1.76 8.86
N PHE A 158 10.93 2.96 9.30
CA PHE A 158 12.32 3.45 9.14
C PHE A 158 13.25 2.82 10.15
N GLN A 159 12.81 2.57 11.38
CA GLN A 159 13.58 1.83 12.38
C GLN A 159 13.82 0.39 11.91
N ARG A 160 12.79 -0.28 11.37
CA ARG A 160 12.96 -1.60 10.75
C ARG A 160 13.85 -1.56 9.52
N MET A 161 13.74 -0.51 8.69
CA MET A 161 14.63 -0.31 7.52
C MET A 161 16.09 -0.15 7.95
N GLN A 162 16.36 0.54 9.05
CA GLN A 162 17.74 0.70 9.57
C GLN A 162 18.38 -0.66 9.87
N CYS A 163 17.61 -1.58 10.42
CA CYS A 163 18.09 -2.93 10.75
C CYS A 163 18.19 -3.82 9.49
N ASN A 164 17.14 -3.87 8.69
CA ASN A 164 16.99 -4.86 7.62
C ASN A 164 17.57 -4.40 6.28
N TYR A 165 17.61 -3.08 6.04
CA TYR A 165 18.03 -2.47 4.78
C TYR A 165 18.89 -1.21 5.03
N PRO A 166 20.08 -1.37 5.67
CA PRO A 166 20.89 -0.21 6.13
C PRO A 166 21.32 0.72 5.00
N LYS A 167 21.59 0.21 3.80
CA LYS A 167 21.96 1.05 2.64
C LYS A 167 20.80 1.96 2.21
N GLN A 168 19.59 1.44 2.18
CA GLN A 168 18.38 2.20 1.84
C GLN A 168 18.06 3.23 2.93
N TYR A 169 18.24 2.86 4.19
CA TYR A 169 18.11 3.78 5.31
C TYR A 169 19.11 4.94 5.21
N GLN A 170 20.38 4.64 4.96
CA GLN A 170 21.42 5.67 4.75
C GLN A 170 21.07 6.61 3.59
N PHE A 171 20.56 6.06 2.48
CA PHE A 171 20.09 6.87 1.36
C PHE A 171 18.93 7.81 1.76
N CYS A 172 17.99 7.34 2.59
CA CYS A 172 16.93 8.20 3.11
C CYS A 172 17.44 9.33 3.98
N MET A 173 18.42 9.04 4.85
CA MET A 173 18.95 10.01 5.81
C MET A 173 19.98 10.96 5.21
N LYS A 174 20.67 10.55 4.14
CA LYS A 174 21.68 11.34 3.47
C LYS A 174 21.10 12.66 2.94
N PRO A 175 21.82 13.82 3.12
CA PRO A 175 21.37 15.11 2.59
C PRO A 175 21.12 15.09 1.08
N THR A 176 20.21 15.95 0.61
CA THR A 176 19.86 16.06 -0.81
C THR A 176 21.04 16.54 -1.65
N GLU A 177 21.88 17.41 -1.10
CA GLU A 177 23.11 17.94 -1.72
C GLU A 177 24.13 16.83 -1.99
N GLU A 178 24.08 15.76 -1.20
CA GLU A 178 24.92 14.58 -1.35
C GLU A 178 24.24 13.45 -2.13
N GLY A 179 23.07 13.71 -2.74
CA GLY A 179 22.31 12.75 -3.54
C GLY A 179 21.43 11.79 -2.73
N GLY A 180 21.11 12.11 -1.48
CA GLY A 180 20.15 11.42 -0.64
C GLY A 180 18.75 12.02 -0.70
N LEU A 181 17.86 11.60 0.22
CA LEU A 181 16.49 12.10 0.33
C LEU A 181 16.32 13.18 1.41
N GLY A 182 17.34 13.45 2.21
CA GLY A 182 17.32 14.51 3.22
C GLY A 182 16.27 14.31 4.32
N MET A 183 15.95 13.08 4.67
CA MET A 183 14.94 12.76 5.69
C MET A 183 15.49 12.84 7.12
N GLN A 184 16.62 13.51 7.33
CA GLN A 184 17.14 13.80 8.65
C GLN A 184 16.22 14.81 9.36
N ARG A 185 16.05 14.65 10.67
CA ARG A 185 15.49 15.66 11.56
C ARG A 185 16.57 16.62 12.00
#